data_83d24034054289c8aa1871f2618f74cd
#
_entry.id   83d24034054289c8aa1871f2618f74cd
#
_cell.length_a   1.000
_cell.length_b   1.000
_cell.length_c   1.000
_cell.angle_alpha   90.00
_cell.angle_beta   90.00
_cell.angle_gamma   90.00
#
_symmetry.space_group_name_H-M   'P 1'
#
loop_
_entity.id
_entity.type
_entity.pdbx_description
1 polymer ?
#
loop_
_entity_poly.entity_id
_entity_poly.type
_entity_poly.pdbx_seq_one_letter_code
_entity_poly.pdbx_strand_id
1 'polypeptide(L)'
;MKNIVATLGITGCGKSFWLKDKNPVVETDDLRVELLDDIDDYTQEGLIFSTAAKRMVKLFDTHDIVYFGATLVDSKYRLLFLQSIQDMYKYPIVIDLMIFRSDPEESIERIEKDLKAGVQRANSIYLIDKQYSQYLHTIKLLESEKSFYQKLDYTKMVLLK
;
A
#
# COMPACT_ATOMS: atom_id res chain seq x y z
N MET A 1 -0.14 16.51 -14.28
CA MET A 1 -0.56 16.27 -12.88
C MET A 1 0.08 14.98 -12.39
N LYS A 2 0.54 14.95 -11.17
CA LYS A 2 1.18 13.76 -10.61
C LYS A 2 0.13 12.82 -10.03
N ASN A 3 0.36 11.52 -10.18
CA ASN A 3 -0.57 10.48 -9.74
C ASN A 3 0.15 9.42 -8.90
N ILE A 4 -0.44 9.07 -7.78
CA ILE A 4 -0.06 7.88 -6.99
C ILE A 4 -1.13 6.82 -7.20
N VAL A 5 -0.71 5.66 -7.69
CA VAL A 5 -1.55 4.47 -7.76
C VAL A 5 -1.18 3.56 -6.59
N ALA A 6 -1.99 3.59 -5.54
CA ALA A 6 -1.73 2.87 -4.30
C ALA A 6 -2.61 1.63 -4.18
N THR A 7 -2.03 0.53 -3.71
CA THR A 7 -2.78 -0.70 -3.43
C THR A 7 -3.44 -0.64 -2.06
N LEU A 8 -4.57 -1.32 -1.91
CA LEU A 8 -5.26 -1.53 -0.64
C LEU A 8 -5.77 -2.97 -0.57
N GLY A 9 -5.37 -3.70 0.44
CA GLY A 9 -5.76 -5.09 0.65
C GLY A 9 -4.88 -5.77 1.70
N ILE A 10 -5.34 -6.89 2.24
CA ILE A 10 -4.59 -7.66 3.24
C ILE A 10 -3.32 -8.26 2.63
N THR A 11 -2.38 -8.66 3.50
CA THR A 11 -1.21 -9.44 3.06
C THR A 11 -1.65 -10.71 2.30
N GLY A 12 -0.94 -11.08 1.25
CA GLY A 12 -1.24 -12.27 0.46
C GLY A 12 -2.42 -12.15 -0.51
N CYS A 13 -3.03 -10.98 -0.69
CA CYS A 13 -4.18 -10.82 -1.60
C CYS A 13 -3.80 -10.59 -3.08
N GLY A 14 -2.49 -10.55 -3.42
CA GLY A 14 -2.03 -10.45 -4.80
C GLY A 14 -1.49 -9.08 -5.23
N LYS A 15 -1.26 -8.15 -4.31
CA LYS A 15 -0.76 -6.80 -4.61
C LYS A 15 0.59 -6.81 -5.33
N SER A 16 1.59 -7.51 -4.78
CA SER A 16 2.94 -7.55 -5.37
C SER A 16 2.96 -8.23 -6.73
N PHE A 17 2.13 -9.24 -6.94
CA PHE A 17 1.96 -9.87 -8.25
C PHE A 17 1.43 -8.87 -9.28
N TRP A 18 0.43 -8.05 -8.91
CA TRP A 18 -0.12 -7.02 -9.77
C TRP A 18 0.89 -5.90 -10.06
N LEU A 19 1.77 -5.58 -9.09
CA LEU A 19 2.75 -4.51 -9.20
C LEU A 19 4.00 -4.89 -10.00
N LYS A 20 4.23 -6.18 -10.23
CA LYS A 20 5.53 -6.66 -10.77
C LYS A 20 5.87 -6.13 -12.18
N ASP A 21 4.88 -5.74 -12.97
CA ASP A 21 5.05 -5.14 -14.29
C ASP A 21 4.86 -3.62 -14.33
N LYS A 22 4.69 -2.99 -13.18
CA LYS A 22 4.55 -1.53 -13.02
C LYS A 22 5.91 -0.88 -12.76
N ASN A 23 6.08 0.35 -13.18
CA ASN A 23 7.33 1.08 -12.98
C ASN A 23 7.05 2.60 -13.06
N PRO A 24 7.56 3.42 -12.14
CA PRO A 24 8.30 3.04 -10.93
C PRO A 24 7.37 2.55 -9.80
N VAL A 25 7.89 1.66 -8.98
CA VAL A 25 7.18 1.09 -7.82
C VAL A 25 7.96 1.36 -6.55
N VAL A 26 7.25 1.72 -5.49
CA VAL A 26 7.76 1.74 -4.11
C VAL A 26 6.92 0.77 -3.30
N GLU A 27 7.53 -0.25 -2.72
CA GLU A 27 6.87 -1.25 -1.88
C GLU A 27 7.45 -1.24 -0.46
N THR A 28 6.59 -1.34 0.55
CA THR A 28 7.03 -1.35 1.96
C THR A 28 7.86 -2.58 2.29
N ASP A 29 7.55 -3.74 1.71
CA ASP A 29 8.33 -4.96 1.92
C ASP A 29 9.77 -4.83 1.39
N ASP A 30 9.94 -4.24 0.22
CA ASP A 30 11.27 -3.98 -0.35
C ASP A 30 12.07 -3.01 0.53
N LEU A 31 11.40 -2.00 1.09
CA LEU A 31 12.03 -1.06 2.02
C LEU A 31 12.47 -1.71 3.33
N ARG A 32 11.69 -2.67 3.84
CA ARG A 32 12.10 -3.43 5.04
C ARG A 32 13.37 -4.24 4.76
N VAL A 33 13.45 -4.91 3.62
CA VAL A 33 14.66 -5.63 3.22
C VAL A 33 15.84 -4.68 3.09
N GLU A 34 15.65 -3.56 2.41
CA GLU A 34 16.73 -2.60 2.14
C GLU A 34 17.24 -1.91 3.40
N LEU A 35 16.34 -1.45 4.28
CA LEU A 35 16.70 -0.60 5.42
C LEU A 35 16.93 -1.40 6.72
N LEU A 36 16.28 -2.55 6.87
CA LEU A 36 16.28 -3.33 8.11
C LEU A 36 16.88 -4.73 7.92
N ASP A 37 17.21 -5.12 6.70
CA ASP A 37 17.69 -6.46 6.32
C ASP A 37 16.75 -7.60 6.77
N ASP A 38 15.48 -7.28 6.99
CA ASP A 38 14.45 -8.23 7.43
C ASP A 38 13.06 -7.79 6.93
N ILE A 39 12.49 -8.56 6.01
CA ILE A 39 11.16 -8.31 5.44
C ILE A 39 10.05 -8.42 6.51
N ASP A 40 10.29 -9.15 7.59
CA ASP A 40 9.36 -9.37 8.69
C ASP A 40 9.53 -8.39 9.86
N ASP A 41 10.45 -7.43 9.77
CA ASP A 41 10.62 -6.42 10.80
C ASP A 41 9.59 -5.30 10.67
N TYR A 42 8.56 -5.35 11.49
CA TYR A 42 7.50 -4.34 11.58
C TYR A 42 7.72 -3.33 12.71
N THR A 43 8.90 -3.31 13.34
CA THR A 43 9.18 -2.43 14.49
C THR A 43 9.48 -0.99 14.09
N GLN A 44 9.79 -0.73 12.82
CA GLN A 44 10.20 0.57 12.29
C GLN A 44 9.26 1.10 11.20
N GLU A 45 7.97 0.89 11.34
CA GLU A 45 6.99 1.28 10.31
C GLU A 45 7.00 2.81 10.03
N GLY A 46 7.24 3.64 11.03
CA GLY A 46 7.40 5.07 10.83
C GLY A 46 8.55 5.42 9.87
N LEU A 47 9.69 4.74 10.00
CA LEU A 47 10.84 4.90 9.09
C LEU A 47 10.49 4.39 7.69
N ILE A 48 9.85 3.24 7.57
CA ILE A 48 9.47 2.63 6.29
C ILE A 48 8.54 3.57 5.51
N PHE A 49 7.45 4.03 6.13
CA PHE A 49 6.47 4.90 5.46
C PHE A 49 7.02 6.30 5.17
N SER A 50 7.82 6.88 6.07
CA SER A 50 8.44 8.18 5.79
C SER A 50 9.45 8.10 4.64
N THR A 51 10.20 7.01 4.55
CA THR A 51 11.12 6.75 3.43
C THR A 51 10.36 6.55 2.12
N ALA A 52 9.27 5.77 2.16
CA ALA A 52 8.41 5.56 1.00
C ALA A 52 7.86 6.90 0.48
N ALA A 53 7.34 7.75 1.35
CA ALA A 53 6.81 9.06 0.99
C ALA A 53 7.87 9.94 0.31
N LYS A 54 9.06 10.03 0.89
CA LYS A 54 10.18 10.80 0.31
C LYS A 54 10.60 10.29 -1.05
N ARG A 55 10.65 8.96 -1.23
CA ARG A 55 11.00 8.35 -2.53
C ARG A 55 9.97 8.63 -3.59
N MET A 56 8.69 8.51 -3.26
CA MET A 56 7.60 8.81 -4.21
C MET A 56 7.64 10.27 -4.65
N VAL A 57 7.80 11.20 -3.71
CA VAL A 57 7.91 12.63 -4.04
C VAL A 57 9.11 12.90 -4.95
N LYS A 58 10.25 12.26 -4.68
CA LYS A 58 11.44 12.40 -5.54
C LYS A 58 11.23 11.81 -6.94
N LEU A 59 10.50 10.69 -7.04
CA LEU A 59 10.18 10.08 -8.33
C LEU A 59 9.30 10.99 -9.21
N PHE A 60 8.55 11.91 -8.64
CA PHE A 60 7.80 12.90 -9.40
C PHE A 60 8.68 13.87 -10.21
N ASP A 61 9.96 13.96 -9.92
CA ASP A 61 10.89 14.76 -10.74
C ASP A 61 11.03 14.22 -12.17
N THR A 62 10.83 12.91 -12.34
CA THR A 62 11.04 12.21 -13.62
C THR A 62 9.84 11.40 -14.09
N HIS A 63 8.82 11.22 -13.26
CA HIS A 63 7.65 10.40 -13.57
C HIS A 63 6.35 11.13 -13.21
N ASP A 64 5.32 10.93 -13.99
CA ASP A 64 3.98 11.45 -13.70
C ASP A 64 3.13 10.48 -12.88
N ILE A 65 3.44 9.20 -12.93
CA ILE A 65 2.75 8.13 -12.21
C ILE A 65 3.77 7.36 -11.37
N VAL A 66 3.46 7.18 -10.10
CA VAL A 66 4.24 6.34 -9.16
C VAL A 66 3.29 5.31 -8.54
N TYR A 67 3.69 4.06 -8.55
CA TYR A 67 2.95 2.96 -7.92
C TYR A 67 3.44 2.73 -6.50
N PHE A 68 2.51 2.52 -5.58
CA PHE A 68 2.82 2.27 -4.17
C PHE A 68 2.18 0.98 -3.68
N GLY A 69 3.01 0.05 -3.20
CA GLY A 69 2.62 -1.25 -2.67
C GLY A 69 2.67 -1.29 -1.15
N ALA A 70 1.51 -1.35 -0.52
CA ALA A 70 1.33 -1.56 0.91
C ALA A 70 -0.08 -2.09 1.17
N THR A 71 -0.37 -2.53 2.39
CA THR A 71 -1.72 -3.00 2.72
C THR A 71 -2.72 -1.86 2.83
N LEU A 72 -2.34 -0.74 3.43
CA LEU A 72 -3.13 0.48 3.62
C LEU A 72 -4.54 0.25 4.20
N VAL A 73 -4.73 -0.84 4.92
CA VAL A 73 -6.05 -1.23 5.46
C VAL A 73 -6.43 -0.45 6.73
N ASP A 74 -5.48 0.14 7.43
CA ASP A 74 -5.75 1.04 8.55
C ASP A 74 -6.11 2.44 8.01
N SER A 75 -7.38 2.82 8.13
CA SER A 75 -7.90 4.07 7.58
C SER A 75 -7.18 5.30 8.14
N LYS A 76 -6.99 5.38 9.45
CA LYS A 76 -6.33 6.51 10.09
C LYS A 76 -4.88 6.65 9.61
N TYR A 77 -4.15 5.55 9.57
CA TYR A 77 -2.75 5.53 9.14
C TYR A 77 -2.63 5.90 7.66
N ARG A 78 -3.51 5.36 6.83
CA ARG A 78 -3.58 5.67 5.39
C ARG A 78 -3.78 7.15 5.14
N LEU A 79 -4.76 7.77 5.81
CA LEU A 79 -5.04 9.19 5.62
C LEU A 79 -3.87 10.07 6.06
N LEU A 80 -3.26 9.78 7.21
CA LEU A 80 -2.07 10.50 7.69
C LEU A 80 -0.89 10.36 6.71
N PHE A 81 -0.68 9.17 6.18
CA PHE A 81 0.38 8.91 5.22
C PHE A 81 0.19 9.69 3.91
N LEU A 82 -1.01 9.62 3.33
CA LEU A 82 -1.32 10.36 2.10
C LEU A 82 -1.23 11.88 2.30
N GLN A 83 -1.66 12.37 3.46
CA GLN A 83 -1.52 13.80 3.81
C GLN A 83 -0.03 14.18 3.90
N SER A 84 0.82 13.34 4.47
CA SER A 84 2.25 13.62 4.56
C SER A 84 2.92 13.77 3.20
N ILE A 85 2.48 13.01 2.21
CA ILE A 85 2.96 13.14 0.83
C ILE A 85 2.53 14.49 0.23
N GLN A 86 1.27 14.87 0.43
CA GLN A 86 0.75 16.15 -0.06
C GLN A 86 1.46 17.34 0.61
N ASP A 87 1.83 17.22 1.88
CA ASP A 87 2.56 18.26 2.60
C ASP A 87 3.98 18.46 2.06
N MET A 88 4.62 17.39 1.59
CA MET A 88 5.94 17.44 0.96
C MET A 88 5.90 17.92 -0.50
N TYR A 89 4.85 17.55 -1.23
CA TYR A 89 4.67 17.91 -2.64
C TYR A 89 3.61 19.01 -2.76
N LYS A 90 4.06 20.22 -3.05
CA LYS A 90 3.24 21.45 -2.98
C LYS A 90 2.14 21.57 -4.03
N TYR A 91 2.15 20.71 -5.03
CA TYR A 91 1.16 20.72 -6.10
C TYR A 91 0.11 19.61 -5.89
N PRO A 92 -1.10 19.75 -6.47
CA PRO A 92 -2.11 18.70 -6.34
C PRO A 92 -1.62 17.34 -6.85
N ILE A 93 -1.98 16.29 -6.10
CA ILE A 93 -1.68 14.90 -6.44
C ILE A 93 -3.01 14.16 -6.61
N VAL A 94 -3.13 13.44 -7.70
CA VAL A 94 -4.23 12.48 -7.91
C VAL A 94 -3.87 11.17 -7.22
N ILE A 95 -4.79 10.61 -6.45
CA ILE A 95 -4.60 9.34 -5.77
C ILE A 95 -5.63 8.34 -6.28
N ASP A 96 -5.16 7.28 -6.91
CA ASP A 96 -5.97 6.15 -7.30
C ASP A 96 -5.74 5.00 -6.32
N LEU A 97 -6.80 4.57 -5.63
CA LEU A 97 -6.76 3.38 -4.76
C LEU A 97 -7.18 2.15 -5.54
N MET A 98 -6.27 1.22 -5.69
CA MET A 98 -6.54 -0.10 -6.26
C MET A 98 -6.90 -1.04 -5.12
N ILE A 99 -8.20 -1.30 -4.96
CA ILE A 99 -8.74 -2.08 -3.85
C ILE A 99 -8.81 -3.55 -4.25
N PHE A 100 -8.00 -4.36 -3.60
CA PHE A 100 -7.97 -5.80 -3.85
C PHE A 100 -9.04 -6.51 -3.02
N ARG A 101 -9.74 -7.46 -3.63
CA ARG A 101 -10.55 -8.39 -2.88
C ARG A 101 -9.65 -9.13 -1.88
N SER A 102 -10.05 -9.17 -0.64
CA SER A 102 -9.26 -9.78 0.43
C SER A 102 -10.04 -10.93 1.04
N ASP A 103 -9.49 -12.13 0.93
CA ASP A 103 -10.00 -13.37 1.52
C ASP A 103 -8.91 -13.98 2.39
N PRO A 104 -9.12 -14.07 3.73
CA PRO A 104 -8.11 -14.59 4.65
C PRO A 104 -7.62 -16.00 4.32
N GLU A 105 -8.51 -16.92 3.96
CA GLU A 105 -8.14 -18.30 3.65
C GLU A 105 -7.28 -18.40 2.40
N GLU A 106 -7.69 -17.74 1.32
CA GLU A 106 -6.89 -17.68 0.08
C GLU A 106 -5.54 -17.03 0.33
N SER A 107 -5.47 -15.99 1.14
CA SER A 107 -4.23 -15.31 1.48
C SER A 107 -3.28 -16.21 2.25
N ILE A 108 -3.77 -16.95 3.25
CA ILE A 108 -2.96 -17.91 4.01
C ILE A 108 -2.40 -18.99 3.08
N GLU A 109 -3.23 -19.58 2.23
CA GLU A 109 -2.80 -20.61 1.27
C GLU A 109 -1.68 -20.11 0.34
N ARG A 110 -1.82 -18.90 -0.18
CA ARG A 110 -0.79 -18.28 -1.04
C ARG A 110 0.51 -18.06 -0.30
N ILE A 111 0.45 -17.52 0.93
CA ILE A 111 1.64 -17.27 1.74
C ILE A 111 2.36 -18.59 2.07
N GLU A 112 1.62 -19.60 2.52
CA GLU A 112 2.19 -20.92 2.83
C GLU A 112 2.82 -21.58 1.61
N LYS A 113 2.16 -21.49 0.45
CA LYS A 113 2.68 -22.01 -0.82
C LYS A 113 4.00 -21.34 -1.21
N ASP A 114 4.04 -20.02 -1.13
CA ASP A 114 5.24 -19.25 -1.48
C ASP A 114 6.41 -19.55 -0.53
N LEU A 115 6.14 -19.61 0.77
CA LEU A 115 7.17 -19.94 1.76
C LEU A 115 7.73 -21.36 1.55
N LYS A 116 6.88 -22.34 1.24
CA LYS A 116 7.31 -23.70 0.91
C LYS A 116 8.15 -23.77 -0.37
N ALA A 117 7.85 -22.91 -1.33
CA ALA A 117 8.59 -22.81 -2.59
C ALA A 117 9.89 -21.98 -2.47
N GLY A 118 10.22 -21.47 -1.30
CA GLY A 118 11.41 -20.64 -1.06
C GLY A 118 11.32 -19.23 -1.63
N VAL A 119 10.12 -18.74 -1.94
CA VAL A 119 9.92 -17.37 -2.39
C VAL A 119 10.19 -16.41 -1.23
N GLN A 120 10.99 -15.37 -1.49
CA GLN A 120 11.22 -14.31 -0.51
C GLN A 120 9.96 -13.47 -0.35
N ARG A 121 9.30 -13.63 0.80
CA ARG A 121 8.13 -12.84 1.17
C ARG A 121 7.98 -12.79 2.69
N ALA A 122 7.22 -11.81 3.18
CA ALA A 122 6.88 -11.70 4.58
C ALA A 122 6.03 -12.90 5.04
N ASN A 123 6.41 -13.48 6.19
CA ASN A 123 5.57 -14.45 6.90
C ASN A 123 4.59 -13.70 7.80
N SER A 124 3.56 -13.15 7.20
CA SER A 124 2.61 -12.23 7.82
C SER A 124 1.25 -12.86 8.14
N ILE A 125 1.18 -14.20 8.18
CA ILE A 125 -0.07 -14.92 8.47
C ILE A 125 -0.70 -14.46 9.79
N TYR A 126 0.10 -14.22 10.82
CA TYR A 126 -0.38 -13.75 12.12
C TYR A 126 -1.04 -12.37 12.10
N LEU A 127 -0.83 -11.57 11.05
CA LEU A 127 -1.43 -10.26 10.88
C LEU A 127 -2.78 -10.29 10.16
N ILE A 128 -3.15 -11.41 9.55
CA ILE A 128 -4.30 -11.48 8.62
C ILE A 128 -5.61 -11.12 9.31
N ASP A 129 -5.88 -11.66 10.50
CA ASP A 129 -7.15 -11.39 11.19
C ASP A 129 -7.31 -9.90 11.51
N LYS A 130 -6.26 -9.27 12.01
CA LYS A 130 -6.26 -7.83 12.27
C LYS A 130 -6.42 -7.02 11.00
N GLN A 131 -5.66 -7.33 9.98
CA GLN A 131 -5.73 -6.64 8.69
C GLN A 131 -7.09 -6.81 8.03
N TYR A 132 -7.70 -7.99 8.11
CA TYR A 132 -9.02 -8.24 7.54
C TYR A 132 -10.11 -7.44 8.26
N SER A 133 -10.09 -7.36 9.59
CA SER A 133 -10.98 -6.48 10.35
C SER A 133 -10.84 -5.02 9.91
N GLN A 134 -9.60 -4.54 9.76
CA GLN A 134 -9.31 -3.18 9.29
C GLN A 134 -9.78 -2.98 7.84
N TYR A 135 -9.59 -3.97 6.99
CA TYR A 135 -10.06 -3.96 5.61
C TYR A 135 -11.58 -3.81 5.52
N LEU A 136 -12.33 -4.63 6.26
CA LEU A 136 -13.79 -4.55 6.27
C LEU A 136 -14.29 -3.20 6.79
N HIS A 137 -13.65 -2.67 7.82
CA HIS A 137 -13.96 -1.34 8.34
C HIS A 137 -13.65 -0.24 7.32
N THR A 138 -12.51 -0.32 6.65
CA THR A 138 -12.10 0.61 5.61
C THR A 138 -13.08 0.63 4.44
N ILE A 139 -13.52 -0.53 3.94
CA ILE A 139 -14.48 -0.59 2.83
C ILE A 139 -15.76 0.18 3.18
N LYS A 140 -16.22 0.12 4.43
CA LYS A 140 -17.38 0.90 4.89
C LYS A 140 -17.12 2.40 4.96
N LEU A 141 -15.88 2.80 5.26
CA LEU A 141 -15.51 4.21 5.45
C LEU A 141 -15.12 4.94 4.17
N LEU A 142 -14.82 4.21 3.09
CA LEU A 142 -14.31 4.84 1.86
C LEU A 142 -15.25 5.91 1.31
N GLU A 143 -16.56 5.73 1.41
CA GLU A 143 -17.53 6.76 1.01
C GLU A 143 -17.42 8.03 1.86
N SER A 144 -17.23 7.90 3.18
CA SER A 144 -17.08 9.06 4.08
C SER A 144 -15.73 9.76 3.93
N GLU A 145 -14.74 9.08 3.38
CA GLU A 145 -13.40 9.63 3.13
C GLU A 145 -13.32 10.46 1.84
N LYS A 146 -14.35 10.46 1.00
CA LYS A 146 -14.35 11.17 -0.29
C LYS A 146 -13.95 12.63 -0.16
N SER A 147 -14.40 13.32 0.86
CA SER A 147 -14.06 14.74 1.06
C SER A 147 -12.57 14.96 1.34
N PHE A 148 -11.91 14.01 1.99
CA PHE A 148 -10.47 14.03 2.18
C PHE A 148 -9.74 13.82 0.85
N TYR A 149 -10.12 12.79 0.10
CA TYR A 149 -9.51 12.50 -1.19
C TYR A 149 -9.74 13.61 -2.23
N GLN A 150 -10.89 14.27 -2.18
CA GLN A 150 -11.15 15.42 -3.03
C GLN A 150 -10.15 16.56 -2.81
N LYS A 151 -9.72 16.77 -1.57
CA LYS A 151 -8.67 17.76 -1.26
C LYS A 151 -7.30 17.37 -1.82
N LEU A 152 -7.08 16.09 -2.04
CA LEU A 152 -5.88 15.51 -2.65
C LEU A 152 -6.08 15.20 -4.15
N ASP A 153 -7.12 15.78 -4.77
CA ASP A 153 -7.53 15.45 -6.14
C ASP A 153 -7.78 13.95 -6.36
N TYR A 154 -8.34 13.28 -5.36
CA TYR A 154 -8.72 11.88 -5.48
C TYR A 154 -9.73 11.67 -6.61
N THR A 155 -9.46 10.78 -7.53
CA THR A 155 -10.28 10.60 -8.73
C THR A 155 -10.87 9.22 -8.91
N LYS A 156 -10.25 8.16 -8.39
CA LYS A 156 -10.66 6.82 -8.78
C LYS A 156 -10.45 5.77 -7.69
N MET A 157 -11.47 4.98 -7.44
CA MET A 157 -11.40 3.71 -6.73
C MET A 157 -11.72 2.57 -7.69
N VAL A 158 -10.86 1.57 -7.72
CA VAL A 158 -11.07 0.37 -8.52
C VAL A 158 -11.02 -0.86 -7.62
N LEU A 159 -12.10 -1.62 -7.61
CA LEU A 159 -12.14 -2.91 -6.93
C LEU A 159 -11.63 -3.98 -7.89
N LEU A 160 -10.48 -4.57 -7.56
CA LEU A 160 -9.93 -5.68 -8.31
C LEU A 160 -10.43 -7.00 -7.71
N LYS A 161 -10.99 -7.82 -8.56
CA LYS A 161 -11.52 -9.13 -8.20
C LYS A 161 -10.44 -10.21 -8.22
#